data_db114cdccaf57f0459da35c5b05e887f
#
_entry.id   db114cdccaf57f0459da35c5b05e887f
#
_cell.length_a   1.000
_cell.length_b   1.000
_cell.length_c   1.000
_cell.angle_alpha   90.00
_cell.angle_beta   90.00
_cell.angle_gamma   90.00
#
_symmetry.space_group_name_H-M   'P 1'
#
loop_
_entity.id
_entity.type
_entity.pdbx_description
1 polymer ?
#
loop_
_entity_poly.entity_id
_entity_poly.type
_entity_poly.pdbx_seq_one_letter_code
_entity_poly.pdbx_strand_id
1 'polypeptide(L)'
;EEIECACDFLMDKDAQGYIDLSDLDLTSCYFKGDVISKVSFLSSNLQHVTFECKEIGDCNFTTATVDNVIFKCRRLHNVIFIKASGECVDFSKNILDTVDFSRSQLTHSNFRECQIRNSNFDNCYLYASHFTRAEFLSDKEISFIKSNLTAVMFDHVRISTGNFKDSVTQLMVLSIDYSDIFGNEDLDDYINNIIKMIDTLPDEPAILKSVLAVKLVMQLKILNIVNKNFIENMKKIFSHCPYIKD
;
A
#
# COMPACT_ATOMS: atom_id res chain seq x y z
N GLU A 1 11.92 -28.30 12.95
CA GLU A 1 13.20 -28.48 12.20
C GLU A 1 13.26 -27.37 11.16
N GLU A 2 14.17 -26.42 11.40
CA GLU A 2 14.50 -25.41 10.39
C GLU A 2 15.11 -26.17 9.21
N ILE A 3 14.35 -26.34 8.17
CA ILE A 3 14.94 -26.64 6.88
C ILE A 3 15.59 -25.32 6.48
N GLU A 4 16.89 -25.16 6.78
CA GLU A 4 17.71 -24.33 5.91
C GLU A 4 17.45 -24.88 4.52
N CYS A 5 16.53 -24.24 3.81
CA CYS A 5 16.35 -24.54 2.41
C CYS A 5 17.73 -24.29 1.84
N ALA A 6 18.42 -25.37 1.47
CA ALA A 6 19.66 -25.28 0.75
C ALA A 6 19.32 -24.64 -0.60
N CYS A 7 19.06 -23.34 -0.57
CA CYS A 7 18.76 -22.52 -1.74
C CYS A 7 19.89 -22.62 -2.78
N ASP A 8 21.05 -23.06 -2.37
CA ASP A 8 22.17 -23.32 -3.28
C ASP A 8 21.88 -24.42 -4.32
N PHE A 9 20.95 -25.34 -4.02
CA PHE A 9 20.61 -26.41 -4.94
C PHE A 9 19.49 -26.06 -5.94
N LEU A 10 18.64 -25.07 -5.60
CA LEU A 10 17.52 -24.62 -6.43
C LEU A 10 17.89 -23.41 -7.31
N MET A 11 19.15 -22.99 -7.29
CA MET A 11 19.59 -21.72 -7.86
C MET A 11 20.28 -21.86 -9.22
N ASP A 12 19.90 -22.84 -10.04
CA ASP A 12 20.33 -22.85 -11.43
C ASP A 12 19.72 -21.66 -12.16
N LYS A 13 20.61 -20.72 -12.51
CA LYS A 13 20.23 -19.51 -13.24
C LYS A 13 20.20 -19.82 -14.73
N ASP A 14 19.14 -19.35 -15.38
CA ASP A 14 19.10 -19.33 -16.83
C ASP A 14 20.16 -18.39 -17.42
N ALA A 15 20.26 -18.35 -18.77
CA ALA A 15 21.23 -17.50 -19.49
C ALA A 15 21.06 -15.99 -19.18
N GLN A 16 19.93 -15.55 -18.65
CA GLN A 16 19.60 -14.18 -18.25
C GLN A 16 19.81 -13.96 -16.75
N GLY A 17 20.20 -14.98 -15.99
CA GLY A 17 20.40 -14.95 -14.55
C GLY A 17 19.11 -15.04 -13.74
N TYR A 18 18.00 -15.50 -14.32
CA TYR A 18 16.75 -15.80 -13.64
C TYR A 18 16.76 -17.19 -13.04
N ILE A 19 16.07 -17.31 -11.91
CA ILE A 19 15.80 -18.59 -11.23
C ILE A 19 14.31 -18.85 -11.40
N ASP A 20 13.95 -20.02 -11.90
CA ASP A 20 12.55 -20.41 -12.07
C ASP A 20 12.12 -21.38 -10.98
N LEU A 21 11.29 -20.89 -10.06
CA LEU A 21 10.62 -21.66 -9.01
C LEU A 21 9.11 -21.68 -9.23
N SER A 22 8.67 -21.51 -10.48
CA SER A 22 7.24 -21.49 -10.83
C SER A 22 6.59 -22.85 -10.62
N ASP A 23 5.29 -22.84 -10.30
CA ASP A 23 4.44 -24.02 -10.11
C ASP A 23 4.94 -25.00 -9.03
N LEU A 24 5.84 -24.58 -8.13
CA LEU A 24 6.37 -25.42 -7.06
C LEU A 24 5.54 -25.30 -5.77
N ASP A 25 5.51 -26.38 -5.02
CA ASP A 25 5.05 -26.35 -3.63
C ASP A 25 6.27 -26.05 -2.72
N LEU A 26 6.32 -24.81 -2.23
CA LEU A 26 7.36 -24.28 -1.37
C LEU A 26 6.82 -23.99 0.05
N THR A 27 5.70 -24.64 0.42
CA THR A 27 5.04 -24.44 1.71
C THR A 27 6.04 -24.53 2.86
N SER A 28 6.00 -23.55 3.76
CA SER A 28 6.85 -23.44 4.96
C SER A 28 8.36 -23.37 4.68
N CYS A 29 8.77 -23.10 3.45
CA CYS A 29 10.17 -22.86 3.14
C CYS A 29 10.67 -21.57 3.81
N TYR A 30 11.96 -21.53 4.05
CA TYR A 30 12.65 -20.39 4.60
C TYR A 30 13.73 -19.91 3.63
N PHE A 31 13.54 -18.71 3.08
CA PHE A 31 14.49 -18.10 2.17
C PHE A 31 15.34 -17.07 2.91
N LYS A 32 16.64 -17.34 3.03
CA LYS A 32 17.58 -16.45 3.71
C LYS A 32 18.70 -16.02 2.80
N GLY A 33 19.05 -14.74 2.88
CA GLY A 33 20.16 -14.20 2.10
C GLY A 33 20.27 -12.69 2.21
N ASP A 34 21.24 -12.08 1.57
CA ASP A 34 21.33 -10.62 1.50
C ASP A 34 20.34 -10.07 0.46
N VAL A 35 20.34 -10.66 -0.73
CA VAL A 35 19.49 -10.24 -1.85
C VAL A 35 18.89 -11.48 -2.52
N ILE A 36 17.57 -11.46 -2.68
CA ILE A 36 16.80 -12.41 -3.48
C ILE A 36 16.34 -11.66 -4.72
N SER A 37 16.89 -11.99 -5.89
CA SER A 37 16.54 -11.25 -7.10
C SER A 37 16.43 -12.13 -8.33
N LYS A 38 15.59 -11.67 -9.27
CA LYS A 38 15.35 -12.36 -10.54
C LYS A 38 14.84 -13.79 -10.35
N VAL A 39 13.88 -13.94 -9.42
CA VAL A 39 13.25 -15.24 -9.14
C VAL A 39 11.80 -15.20 -9.61
N SER A 40 11.39 -16.23 -10.34
CA SER A 40 10.00 -16.48 -10.66
C SER A 40 9.39 -17.43 -9.64
N PHE A 41 8.36 -16.96 -8.93
CA PHE A 41 7.48 -17.75 -8.07
C PHE A 41 6.08 -17.84 -8.70
N LEU A 42 5.99 -17.73 -10.03
CA LEU A 42 4.72 -17.75 -10.76
C LEU A 42 3.92 -19.00 -10.39
N SER A 43 2.68 -18.81 -9.95
CA SER A 43 1.76 -19.90 -9.56
C SER A 43 2.28 -20.83 -8.45
N SER A 44 3.34 -20.49 -7.74
CA SER A 44 3.85 -21.34 -6.66
C SER A 44 2.98 -21.28 -5.42
N ASN A 45 2.99 -22.34 -4.63
CA ASN A 45 2.45 -22.36 -3.29
C ASN A 45 3.53 -21.95 -2.28
N LEU A 46 3.36 -20.75 -1.70
CA LEU A 46 4.29 -20.15 -0.75
C LEU A 46 3.69 -20.05 0.67
N GLN A 47 2.66 -20.82 0.99
CA GLN A 47 2.01 -20.76 2.29
C GLN A 47 3.02 -20.92 3.43
N HIS A 48 2.95 -20.03 4.43
CA HIS A 48 3.82 -20.02 5.61
C HIS A 48 5.33 -19.82 5.31
N VAL A 49 5.68 -19.34 4.12
CA VAL A 49 7.06 -19.02 3.78
C VAL A 49 7.53 -17.77 4.53
N THR A 50 8.78 -17.78 4.92
CA THR A 50 9.47 -16.60 5.43
C THR A 50 10.63 -16.23 4.51
N PHE A 51 10.63 -14.98 4.07
CA PHE A 51 11.76 -14.36 3.38
C PHE A 51 12.53 -13.49 4.39
N GLU A 52 13.78 -13.84 4.72
CA GLU A 52 14.65 -13.06 5.58
C GLU A 52 15.87 -12.58 4.82
N CYS A 53 15.81 -11.33 4.33
CA CYS A 53 16.84 -10.77 3.48
C CYS A 53 16.90 -9.24 3.62
N LYS A 54 17.87 -8.59 2.99
CA LYS A 54 17.91 -7.13 2.91
C LYS A 54 16.98 -6.63 1.80
N GLU A 55 16.96 -7.33 0.66
CA GLU A 55 16.21 -6.90 -0.52
C GLU A 55 15.65 -8.09 -1.30
N ILE A 56 14.40 -7.92 -1.79
CA ILE A 56 13.80 -8.74 -2.83
C ILE A 56 13.63 -7.83 -4.05
N GLY A 57 14.25 -8.20 -5.18
CA GLY A 57 14.24 -7.40 -6.40
C GLY A 57 13.92 -8.19 -7.66
N ASP A 58 13.22 -7.57 -8.62
CA ASP A 58 12.93 -8.17 -9.92
C ASP A 58 12.27 -9.57 -9.82
N CYS A 59 11.44 -9.81 -8.79
CA CYS A 59 10.81 -11.11 -8.54
C CYS A 59 9.35 -11.12 -8.97
N ASN A 60 8.87 -12.28 -9.42
CA ASN A 60 7.52 -12.46 -9.92
C ASN A 60 6.73 -13.46 -9.08
N PHE A 61 5.72 -12.95 -8.34
CA PHE A 61 4.75 -13.73 -7.55
C PHE A 61 3.36 -13.76 -8.20
N THR A 62 3.28 -13.56 -9.51
CA THR A 62 1.99 -13.58 -10.22
C THR A 62 1.27 -14.90 -9.97
N THR A 63 -0.01 -14.83 -9.58
CA THR A 63 -0.86 -15.98 -9.26
C THR A 63 -0.32 -16.92 -8.15
N ALA A 64 0.71 -16.55 -7.43
CA ALA A 64 1.20 -17.32 -6.29
C ALA A 64 0.21 -17.32 -5.13
N THR A 65 0.17 -18.43 -4.37
CA THR A 65 -0.52 -18.50 -3.08
C THR A 65 0.43 -18.08 -1.97
N VAL A 66 0.07 -17.02 -1.21
CA VAL A 66 0.97 -16.36 -0.26
C VAL A 66 0.36 -16.29 1.16
N ASP A 67 -0.48 -17.25 1.56
CA ASP A 67 -1.09 -17.25 2.89
C ASP A 67 -0.03 -17.29 3.99
N ASN A 68 -0.14 -16.37 4.96
CA ASN A 68 0.78 -16.27 6.10
C ASN A 68 2.26 -16.13 5.71
N VAL A 69 2.56 -15.60 4.53
CA VAL A 69 3.94 -15.29 4.15
C VAL A 69 4.44 -14.08 4.94
N ILE A 70 5.68 -14.15 5.38
CA ILE A 70 6.34 -13.06 6.11
C ILE A 70 7.54 -12.55 5.32
N PHE A 71 7.49 -11.26 4.98
CA PHE A 71 8.58 -10.56 4.32
C PHE A 71 9.42 -9.79 5.36
N LYS A 72 10.38 -10.47 6.02
CA LYS A 72 11.36 -9.85 6.92
C LYS A 72 12.50 -9.23 6.11
N CYS A 73 12.14 -8.30 5.24
CA CYS A 73 13.09 -7.64 4.34
C CYS A 73 13.12 -6.14 4.66
N ARG A 74 14.17 -5.47 4.20
CA ARG A 74 14.18 -4.01 4.24
C ARG A 74 13.43 -3.40 3.05
N ARG A 75 13.52 -4.04 1.87
CA ARG A 75 12.99 -3.50 0.63
C ARG A 75 12.49 -4.59 -0.31
N LEU A 76 11.35 -4.35 -0.93
CA LEU A 76 10.88 -5.01 -2.13
C LEU A 76 10.93 -3.99 -3.27
N HIS A 77 11.65 -4.30 -4.35
CA HIS A 77 11.83 -3.40 -5.48
C HIS A 77 11.56 -4.11 -6.82
N ASN A 78 10.70 -3.48 -7.64
CA ASN A 78 10.30 -4.04 -8.94
C ASN A 78 9.75 -5.48 -8.82
N VAL A 79 8.82 -5.68 -7.88
CA VAL A 79 8.24 -6.99 -7.57
C VAL A 79 6.78 -7.04 -8.02
N ILE A 80 6.36 -8.17 -8.57
CA ILE A 80 5.03 -8.35 -9.15
C ILE A 80 4.22 -9.36 -8.33
N PHE A 81 3.06 -8.94 -7.81
CA PHE A 81 2.07 -9.77 -7.11
C PHE A 81 0.72 -9.82 -7.85
N ILE A 82 0.71 -9.63 -9.17
CA ILE A 82 -0.53 -9.60 -9.97
C ILE A 82 -1.32 -10.90 -9.76
N LYS A 83 -2.59 -10.77 -9.33
CA LYS A 83 -3.47 -11.90 -9.04
C LYS A 83 -2.92 -12.88 -7.98
N ALA A 84 -1.93 -12.53 -7.20
CA ALA A 84 -1.54 -13.33 -6.05
C ALA A 84 -2.70 -13.41 -5.06
N SER A 85 -2.82 -14.53 -4.36
CA SER A 85 -3.84 -14.72 -3.34
C SER A 85 -3.21 -15.11 -2.02
N GLY A 86 -3.65 -14.46 -0.93
CA GLY A 86 -3.16 -14.78 0.40
C GLY A 86 -3.93 -14.07 1.50
N GLU A 87 -4.02 -14.73 2.63
CA GLU A 87 -4.52 -14.18 3.87
C GLU A 87 -3.37 -13.95 4.85
N CYS A 88 -3.44 -12.88 5.64
CA CYS A 88 -2.47 -12.56 6.68
C CYS A 88 -1.00 -12.44 6.19
N VAL A 89 -0.78 -11.91 5.00
CA VAL A 89 0.59 -11.66 4.51
C VAL A 89 1.21 -10.50 5.26
N ASP A 90 2.44 -10.65 5.72
CA ASP A 90 3.14 -9.61 6.48
C ASP A 90 4.20 -8.90 5.63
N PHE A 91 3.88 -7.67 5.25
CA PHE A 91 4.78 -6.72 4.59
C PHE A 91 5.28 -5.61 5.53
N SER A 92 4.98 -5.69 6.83
CA SER A 92 5.21 -4.56 7.74
C SER A 92 6.66 -4.08 7.74
N LYS A 93 6.83 -2.75 7.86
CA LYS A 93 8.13 -2.06 7.95
C LYS A 93 9.01 -2.17 6.70
N ASN A 94 8.50 -2.71 5.60
CA ASN A 94 9.23 -2.77 4.33
C ASN A 94 9.13 -1.45 3.55
N ILE A 95 10.15 -1.21 2.73
CA ILE A 95 10.08 -0.25 1.64
C ILE A 95 9.55 -1.00 0.42
N LEU A 96 8.34 -0.64 -0.02
CA LEU A 96 7.70 -1.19 -1.21
C LEU A 96 7.87 -0.17 -2.35
N ASP A 97 8.78 -0.44 -3.26
CA ASP A 97 9.14 0.47 -4.35
C ASP A 97 8.92 -0.19 -5.70
N THR A 98 8.01 0.36 -6.49
CA THR A 98 7.64 -0.20 -7.79
C THR A 98 7.10 -1.63 -7.65
N VAL A 99 6.14 -1.84 -6.72
CA VAL A 99 5.49 -3.12 -6.51
C VAL A 99 4.10 -3.12 -7.13
N ASP A 100 3.79 -4.12 -7.93
CA ASP A 100 2.47 -4.27 -8.55
C ASP A 100 1.63 -5.33 -7.85
N PHE A 101 0.66 -4.88 -7.06
CA PHE A 101 -0.32 -5.74 -6.39
C PHE A 101 -1.63 -5.86 -7.16
N SER A 102 -1.72 -5.34 -8.38
CA SER A 102 -3.01 -5.27 -9.08
C SER A 102 -3.71 -6.62 -9.20
N ARG A 103 -5.03 -6.60 -8.97
CA ARG A 103 -5.91 -7.77 -8.99
C ARG A 103 -5.59 -8.86 -7.95
N SER A 104 -4.72 -8.58 -6.98
CA SER A 104 -4.43 -9.52 -5.91
C SER A 104 -5.57 -9.62 -4.90
N GLN A 105 -5.60 -10.71 -4.15
CA GLN A 105 -6.49 -10.94 -3.02
C GLN A 105 -5.63 -11.08 -1.75
N LEU A 106 -5.48 -9.99 -1.00
CA LEU A 106 -4.58 -9.91 0.16
C LEU A 106 -5.39 -9.49 1.38
N THR A 107 -6.26 -10.41 1.87
CA THR A 107 -7.11 -10.13 3.02
C THR A 107 -6.34 -10.16 4.34
N HIS A 108 -6.74 -9.34 5.31
CA HIS A 108 -6.10 -9.26 6.65
C HIS A 108 -4.58 -9.03 6.62
N SER A 109 -4.05 -8.56 5.49
CA SER A 109 -2.61 -8.39 5.30
C SER A 109 -2.08 -7.15 6.01
N ASN A 110 -0.82 -7.21 6.40
CA ASN A 110 -0.17 -6.22 7.24
C ASN A 110 0.80 -5.36 6.45
N PHE A 111 0.45 -4.10 6.20
CA PHE A 111 1.28 -3.07 5.58
C PHE A 111 1.66 -1.96 6.56
N ARG A 112 1.63 -2.24 7.88
CA ARG A 112 1.95 -1.23 8.90
C ARG A 112 3.38 -0.72 8.76
N GLU A 113 3.53 0.60 8.91
CA GLU A 113 4.83 1.26 8.88
C GLU A 113 5.61 1.03 7.55
N CYS A 114 4.94 0.61 6.49
CA CYS A 114 5.56 0.52 5.16
C CYS A 114 5.84 1.89 4.59
N GLN A 115 6.94 2.01 3.85
CA GLN A 115 7.17 3.11 2.93
C GLN A 115 6.81 2.65 1.52
N ILE A 116 5.75 3.21 0.95
CA ILE A 116 5.18 2.75 -0.33
C ILE A 116 5.46 3.81 -1.40
N ARG A 117 6.12 3.39 -2.50
CA ARG A 117 6.50 4.26 -3.62
C ARG A 117 6.13 3.60 -4.94
N ASN A 118 5.61 4.37 -5.88
CA ASN A 118 5.38 3.93 -7.26
C ASN A 118 4.63 2.59 -7.39
N SER A 119 3.85 2.22 -6.38
CA SER A 119 3.21 0.91 -6.28
C SER A 119 1.73 0.98 -6.64
N ASN A 120 1.19 -0.12 -7.15
CA ASN A 120 -0.15 -0.21 -7.70
C ASN A 120 -1.01 -1.22 -6.93
N PHE A 121 -2.18 -0.77 -6.44
CA PHE A 121 -3.16 -1.60 -5.73
C PHE A 121 -4.51 -1.65 -6.46
N ASP A 122 -4.55 -1.42 -7.78
CA ASP A 122 -5.81 -1.43 -8.54
C ASP A 122 -6.47 -2.80 -8.58
N ASN A 123 -7.79 -2.80 -8.45
CA ASN A 123 -8.61 -4.00 -8.45
C ASN A 123 -8.20 -5.03 -7.36
N CYS A 124 -7.51 -4.59 -6.30
CA CYS A 124 -7.15 -5.46 -5.18
C CYS A 124 -8.34 -5.76 -4.28
N TYR A 125 -8.35 -6.92 -3.67
CA TYR A 125 -9.22 -7.27 -2.57
C TYR A 125 -8.41 -7.23 -1.26
N LEU A 126 -8.53 -6.12 -0.50
CA LEU A 126 -7.73 -5.82 0.69
C LEU A 126 -8.57 -5.85 1.98
N TYR A 127 -9.66 -6.61 2.01
CA TYR A 127 -10.56 -6.68 3.15
C TYR A 127 -9.80 -6.81 4.48
N ALA A 128 -10.12 -5.92 5.43
CA ALA A 128 -9.57 -5.88 6.78
C ALA A 128 -8.02 -5.80 6.85
N SER A 129 -7.35 -5.32 5.81
CA SER A 129 -5.89 -5.12 5.82
C SER A 129 -5.49 -3.83 6.54
N HIS A 130 -4.25 -3.76 7.02
CA HIS A 130 -3.77 -2.70 7.88
C HIS A 130 -2.64 -1.90 7.23
N PHE A 131 -2.85 -0.59 7.04
CA PHE A 131 -1.86 0.39 6.59
C PHE A 131 -1.51 1.41 7.68
N THR A 132 -1.74 1.07 8.96
CA THR A 132 -1.47 1.99 10.07
C THR A 132 -0.03 2.50 10.03
N ARG A 133 0.16 3.82 10.05
CA ARG A 133 1.44 4.52 9.93
C ARG A 133 2.22 4.23 8.65
N ALA A 134 1.56 3.77 7.60
CA ALA A 134 2.21 3.67 6.29
C ALA A 134 2.47 5.05 5.70
N GLU A 135 3.58 5.17 4.97
CA GLU A 135 3.99 6.39 4.29
C GLU A 135 3.91 6.16 2.77
N PHE A 136 3.07 6.92 2.12
CA PHE A 136 2.92 6.88 0.66
C PHE A 136 3.77 8.01 0.06
N LEU A 137 5.01 7.68 -0.30
CA LEU A 137 6.09 8.62 -0.66
C LEU A 137 6.34 8.62 -2.18
N SER A 138 5.33 8.89 -2.97
CA SER A 138 5.47 8.89 -4.43
C SER A 138 5.17 10.26 -5.01
N ASP A 139 5.98 10.67 -5.99
CA ASP A 139 5.66 11.83 -6.86
C ASP A 139 4.52 11.50 -7.83
N LYS A 140 4.16 10.23 -7.94
CA LYS A 140 3.03 9.75 -8.73
C LYS A 140 1.88 9.36 -7.80
N GLU A 141 0.67 9.47 -8.33
CA GLU A 141 -0.53 9.04 -7.64
C GLU A 141 -0.48 7.55 -7.33
N ILE A 142 -0.63 7.20 -6.03
CA ILE A 142 -0.80 5.81 -5.62
C ILE A 142 -2.23 5.40 -5.87
N SER A 143 -2.43 4.32 -6.58
CA SER A 143 -3.75 3.94 -7.10
C SER A 143 -4.35 2.75 -6.36
N PHE A 144 -5.63 2.91 -5.97
CA PHE A 144 -6.50 1.88 -5.41
C PHE A 144 -7.81 1.78 -6.23
N ILE A 145 -7.76 2.09 -7.52
CA ILE A 145 -8.94 2.13 -8.39
C ILE A 145 -9.64 0.77 -8.39
N LYS A 146 -10.96 0.77 -8.19
CA LYS A 146 -11.81 -0.43 -8.17
C LYS A 146 -11.42 -1.48 -7.13
N SER A 147 -10.73 -1.09 -6.07
CA SER A 147 -10.31 -2.02 -5.02
C SER A 147 -11.37 -2.18 -3.95
N ASN A 148 -11.43 -3.34 -3.33
CA ASN A 148 -12.23 -3.55 -2.13
C ASN A 148 -11.40 -3.21 -0.90
N LEU A 149 -11.71 -2.06 -0.29
CA LEU A 149 -11.08 -1.52 0.91
C LEU A 149 -11.99 -1.65 2.14
N THR A 150 -12.95 -2.57 2.11
CA THR A 150 -13.86 -2.80 3.24
C THR A 150 -13.07 -3.13 4.50
N ALA A 151 -13.35 -2.40 5.57
CA ALA A 151 -12.68 -2.52 6.87
C ALA A 151 -11.15 -2.33 6.84
N VAL A 152 -10.58 -1.77 5.78
CA VAL A 152 -9.16 -1.43 5.73
C VAL A 152 -8.86 -0.29 6.70
N MET A 153 -7.74 -0.39 7.40
CA MET A 153 -7.29 0.61 8.36
C MET A 153 -6.12 1.42 7.79
N PHE A 154 -6.41 2.65 7.36
CA PHE A 154 -5.42 3.68 7.02
C PHE A 154 -5.31 4.66 8.19
N ASP A 155 -4.87 4.18 9.35
CA ASP A 155 -4.77 5.01 10.55
C ASP A 155 -3.38 5.66 10.66
N HIS A 156 -3.34 6.98 10.87
CA HIS A 156 -2.10 7.79 10.94
C HIS A 156 -1.20 7.58 9.70
N VAL A 157 -1.76 7.54 8.51
CA VAL A 157 -0.98 7.40 7.27
C VAL A 157 -0.45 8.75 6.81
N ARG A 158 0.75 8.74 6.23
CA ARG A 158 1.33 9.89 5.50
C ARG A 158 1.04 9.69 4.01
N ILE A 159 -0.03 10.29 3.53
CA ILE A 159 -0.45 10.20 2.13
C ILE A 159 -0.81 11.59 1.62
N SER A 160 -0.12 12.04 0.59
CA SER A 160 -0.39 13.31 -0.08
C SER A 160 -1.21 13.14 -1.36
N THR A 161 -1.10 11.99 -1.99
CA THR A 161 -1.82 11.69 -3.24
C THR A 161 -2.36 10.27 -3.21
N GLY A 162 -3.57 10.07 -3.71
CA GLY A 162 -4.17 8.72 -3.79
C GLY A 162 -5.40 8.73 -4.68
N ASN A 163 -5.61 7.66 -5.40
CA ASN A 163 -6.77 7.47 -6.25
C ASN A 163 -7.61 6.29 -5.77
N PHE A 164 -8.79 6.59 -5.24
CA PHE A 164 -9.74 5.62 -4.70
C PHE A 164 -10.99 5.46 -5.59
N LYS A 165 -10.89 5.87 -6.85
CA LYS A 165 -12.01 5.85 -7.78
C LYS A 165 -12.63 4.45 -7.90
N ASP A 166 -13.95 4.38 -7.83
CA ASP A 166 -14.73 3.16 -7.93
C ASP A 166 -14.37 2.08 -6.88
N SER A 167 -13.65 2.42 -5.82
CA SER A 167 -13.32 1.47 -4.74
C SER A 167 -14.49 1.31 -3.77
N VAL A 168 -14.54 0.15 -3.09
CA VAL A 168 -15.49 -0.12 -2.01
C VAL A 168 -14.83 0.20 -0.67
N THR A 169 -15.42 1.13 0.10
CA THR A 169 -14.80 1.69 1.32
C THR A 169 -15.65 1.49 2.58
N GLN A 170 -16.51 0.49 2.61
CA GLN A 170 -17.34 0.20 3.79
C GLN A 170 -16.45 -0.05 5.01
N LEU A 171 -16.79 0.57 6.15
CA LEU A 171 -16.03 0.45 7.40
C LEU A 171 -14.53 0.81 7.28
N MET A 172 -14.09 1.41 6.19
CA MET A 172 -12.71 1.88 6.04
C MET A 172 -12.42 2.98 7.05
N VAL A 173 -11.28 2.90 7.71
CA VAL A 173 -10.76 3.97 8.57
C VAL A 173 -9.66 4.70 7.82
N LEU A 174 -9.83 6.00 7.61
CA LEU A 174 -8.79 6.84 7.02
C LEU A 174 -8.50 8.01 7.96
N SER A 175 -7.29 8.03 8.50
CA SER A 175 -6.74 9.09 9.31
C SER A 175 -5.38 9.47 8.76
N ILE A 176 -5.25 10.71 8.32
CA ILE A 176 -4.02 11.22 7.69
C ILE A 176 -3.15 11.84 8.76
N ASP A 177 -1.85 11.54 8.73
CA ASP A 177 -0.85 12.23 9.53
C ASP A 177 -0.41 13.49 8.78
N TYR A 178 -0.75 14.63 9.35
CA TYR A 178 -0.45 15.94 8.79
C TYR A 178 0.87 16.56 9.32
N SER A 179 1.73 15.76 9.94
CA SER A 179 3.00 16.28 10.51
C SER A 179 3.91 16.91 9.46
N ASP A 180 3.81 16.49 8.21
CA ASP A 180 4.59 17.02 7.09
C ASP A 180 4.19 18.42 6.62
N ILE A 181 3.04 18.92 7.08
CA ILE A 181 2.62 20.30 6.78
C ILE A 181 3.66 21.32 7.30
N PHE A 182 4.41 20.98 8.34
CA PHE A 182 5.36 21.88 8.98
C PHE A 182 6.67 22.12 8.23
N GLY A 183 6.96 21.46 7.15
CA GLY A 183 8.22 21.59 6.41
C GLY A 183 8.04 21.74 4.91
N ASN A 184 6.82 21.83 4.43
CA ASN A 184 6.56 21.84 3.00
C ASN A 184 6.64 23.26 2.44
N GLU A 185 7.58 23.51 1.54
CA GLU A 185 7.75 24.80 0.85
C GLU A 185 6.54 25.12 -0.04
N ASP A 186 5.70 24.10 -0.37
CA ASP A 186 4.51 24.24 -1.19
C ASP A 186 3.26 23.66 -0.52
N LEU A 187 2.81 24.34 0.54
CA LEU A 187 1.63 23.96 1.31
C LEU A 187 0.35 23.93 0.47
N ASP A 188 0.23 24.84 -0.50
CA ASP A 188 -0.97 24.93 -1.34
C ASP A 188 -1.07 23.70 -2.25
N ASP A 189 0.03 23.21 -2.81
CA ASP A 189 0.07 21.99 -3.61
C ASP A 189 -0.24 20.75 -2.77
N TYR A 190 0.30 20.67 -1.54
CA TYR A 190 -0.03 19.59 -0.61
C TYR A 190 -1.54 19.53 -0.31
N ILE A 191 -2.15 20.67 0.04
CA ILE A 191 -3.59 20.75 0.29
C ILE A 191 -4.40 20.40 -0.94
N ASN A 192 -4.01 20.89 -2.13
CA ASN A 192 -4.69 20.57 -3.38
C ASN A 192 -4.64 19.07 -3.70
N ASN A 193 -3.53 18.39 -3.42
CA ASN A 193 -3.38 16.96 -3.61
C ASN A 193 -4.30 16.16 -2.65
N ILE A 194 -4.38 16.57 -1.37
CA ILE A 194 -5.33 15.97 -0.41
C ILE A 194 -6.78 16.16 -0.88
N ILE A 195 -7.14 17.34 -1.38
CA ILE A 195 -8.48 17.59 -1.90
C ILE A 195 -8.78 16.66 -3.10
N LYS A 196 -7.86 16.56 -4.06
CA LYS A 196 -8.01 15.63 -5.19
C LYS A 196 -8.19 14.19 -4.72
N MET A 197 -7.42 13.77 -3.74
CA MET A 197 -7.57 12.43 -3.15
C MET A 197 -8.96 12.22 -2.55
N ILE A 198 -9.47 13.19 -1.77
CA ILE A 198 -10.82 13.14 -1.20
C ILE A 198 -11.89 13.03 -2.29
N ASP A 199 -11.70 13.72 -3.44
CA ASP A 199 -12.62 13.66 -4.57
C ASP A 199 -12.72 12.27 -5.19
N THR A 200 -11.63 11.49 -5.16
CA THR A 200 -11.62 10.14 -5.72
C THR A 200 -12.29 9.11 -4.82
N LEU A 201 -12.51 9.44 -3.53
CA LEU A 201 -13.23 8.55 -2.63
C LEU A 201 -14.68 8.34 -3.10
N PRO A 202 -15.23 7.14 -2.96
CA PRO A 202 -16.63 6.87 -3.24
C PRO A 202 -17.56 7.79 -2.42
N ASP A 203 -18.72 8.10 -2.98
CA ASP A 203 -19.72 8.91 -2.27
C ASP A 203 -20.37 8.15 -1.10
N GLU A 204 -20.27 6.85 -1.06
CA GLU A 204 -20.70 6.03 0.05
C GLU A 204 -19.52 5.24 0.68
N PRO A 205 -19.38 5.29 2.02
CA PRO A 205 -20.20 6.08 2.92
C PRO A 205 -19.81 7.58 2.87
N ALA A 206 -20.75 8.41 2.50
CA ALA A 206 -20.56 9.87 2.36
C ALA A 206 -19.97 10.55 3.61
N ILE A 207 -20.09 9.90 4.76
CA ILE A 207 -19.54 10.36 6.04
C ILE A 207 -18.01 10.39 6.02
N LEU A 208 -17.37 9.52 5.24
CA LEU A 208 -15.91 9.44 5.17
C LEU A 208 -15.30 10.71 4.58
N LYS A 209 -15.80 11.17 3.44
CA LYS A 209 -15.39 12.43 2.81
C LYS A 209 -15.54 13.61 3.76
N SER A 210 -16.69 13.70 4.42
CA SER A 210 -17.02 14.78 5.36
C SER A 210 -16.09 14.77 6.58
N VAL A 211 -15.80 13.60 7.15
CA VAL A 211 -14.89 13.48 8.31
C VAL A 211 -13.47 13.88 7.94
N LEU A 212 -12.97 13.47 6.76
CA LEU A 212 -11.64 13.84 6.30
C LEU A 212 -11.54 15.35 6.06
N ALA A 213 -12.53 15.92 5.38
CA ALA A 213 -12.57 17.36 5.14
C ALA A 213 -12.55 18.16 6.45
N VAL A 214 -13.39 17.78 7.43
CA VAL A 214 -13.41 18.43 8.75
C VAL A 214 -12.07 18.27 9.48
N LYS A 215 -11.48 17.08 9.48
CA LYS A 215 -10.17 16.85 10.11
C LYS A 215 -9.07 17.71 9.47
N LEU A 216 -9.02 17.78 8.13
CA LEU A 216 -8.07 18.64 7.43
C LEU A 216 -8.22 20.10 7.84
N VAL A 217 -9.45 20.59 7.87
CA VAL A 217 -9.76 21.96 8.29
C VAL A 217 -9.34 22.23 9.73
N MET A 218 -9.61 21.30 10.64
CA MET A 218 -9.21 21.44 12.04
C MET A 218 -7.68 21.50 12.18
N GLN A 219 -6.95 20.69 11.44
CA GLN A 219 -5.49 20.72 11.44
C GLN A 219 -4.93 22.04 10.90
N LEU A 220 -5.42 22.51 9.77
CA LEU A 220 -5.01 23.80 9.21
C LEU A 220 -5.29 24.96 10.18
N LYS A 221 -6.40 24.90 10.93
CA LYS A 221 -6.73 25.90 11.95
C LYS A 221 -5.78 25.83 13.15
N ILE A 222 -5.48 24.61 13.65
CA ILE A 222 -4.53 24.41 14.77
C ILE A 222 -3.15 24.96 14.41
N LEU A 223 -2.73 24.78 13.17
CA LEU A 223 -1.44 25.23 12.65
C LEU A 223 -1.41 26.75 12.39
N ASN A 224 -2.52 27.46 12.63
CA ASN A 224 -2.68 28.89 12.37
C ASN A 224 -2.33 29.29 10.92
N ILE A 225 -2.55 28.37 9.97
CA ILE A 225 -2.34 28.57 8.53
C ILE A 225 -3.57 29.31 7.99
N VAL A 226 -3.76 30.52 8.44
CA VAL A 226 -4.85 31.41 7.98
C VAL A 226 -4.25 32.42 7.01
N ASN A 227 -4.06 32.01 5.76
CA ASN A 227 -3.71 32.95 4.68
C ASN A 227 -4.94 33.23 3.79
N LYS A 228 -4.77 34.07 2.79
CA LYS A 228 -5.84 34.44 1.85
C LYS A 228 -6.43 33.21 1.12
N ASN A 229 -5.61 32.20 0.87
CA ASN A 229 -6.00 30.98 0.17
C ASN A 229 -6.75 30.00 1.09
N PHE A 230 -6.64 30.15 2.42
CA PHE A 230 -7.32 29.28 3.39
C PHE A 230 -8.83 29.26 3.17
N ILE A 231 -9.46 30.43 3.00
CA ILE A 231 -10.92 30.51 2.80
C ILE A 231 -11.33 29.86 1.47
N GLU A 232 -10.54 30.03 0.40
CA GLU A 232 -10.83 29.40 -0.89
C GLU A 232 -10.62 27.88 -0.83
N ASN A 233 -9.58 27.42 -0.16
CA ASN A 233 -9.31 26.00 0.07
C ASN A 233 -10.43 25.38 0.93
N MET A 234 -10.91 26.10 1.97
CA MET A 234 -12.06 25.70 2.76
C MET A 234 -13.32 25.51 1.92
N LYS A 235 -13.62 26.48 1.04
CA LYS A 235 -14.77 26.37 0.13
C LYS A 235 -14.65 25.18 -0.80
N LYS A 236 -13.48 24.90 -1.34
CA LYS A 236 -13.24 23.71 -2.14
C LYS A 236 -13.49 22.43 -1.35
N ILE A 237 -12.89 22.30 -0.15
CA ILE A 237 -13.06 21.13 0.72
C ILE A 237 -14.55 20.90 1.03
N PHE A 238 -15.29 21.96 1.41
CA PHE A 238 -16.69 21.82 1.77
C PHE A 238 -17.63 21.61 0.58
N SER A 239 -17.25 22.03 -0.63
CA SER A 239 -18.03 21.74 -1.84
C SER A 239 -18.11 20.24 -2.16
N HIS A 240 -17.15 19.46 -1.67
CA HIS A 240 -17.10 18.00 -1.83
C HIS A 240 -17.77 17.23 -0.68
N CYS A 241 -18.33 17.94 0.31
CA CYS A 241 -18.98 17.34 1.47
C CYS A 241 -20.51 17.51 1.38
N PRO A 242 -21.26 16.50 0.93
CA PRO A 242 -22.70 16.63 0.71
C PRO A 242 -23.52 16.91 1.98
N TYR A 243 -22.93 16.73 3.16
CA TYR A 243 -23.59 16.93 4.47
C TYR A 243 -23.20 18.21 5.20
N ILE A 244 -22.27 18.99 4.66
CA ILE A 244 -21.91 20.29 5.22
C ILE A 244 -22.48 21.35 4.25
N LYS A 245 -23.80 21.50 4.28
CA LYS A 245 -24.47 22.62 3.65
C LYS A 245 -24.79 23.61 4.73
N ASP A 246 -24.24 24.82 4.62
CA ASP A 246 -24.47 26.05 5.42
C ASP A 246 -23.71 26.15 6.74
#